data_3ca600e7810f187f901f78ad10cd2bee
#
_entry.id   3ca600e7810f187f901f78ad10cd2bee
#
_cell.length_a   1.000
_cell.length_b   1.000
_cell.length_c   1.000
_cell.angle_alpha   90.00
_cell.angle_beta   90.00
_cell.angle_gamma   90.00
#
_symmetry.space_group_name_H-M   'P 1'
#
loop_
_entity.id
_entity.type
_entity.pdbx_description
1 polymer ?
#
loop_
_entity_poly.entity_id
_entity_poly.type
_entity_poly.pdbx_seq_one_letter_code
_entity_poly.pdbx_strand_id
1 'polypeptide(L)'
;MKNIISASIFCSYLLASVSLAADSPVLTDKSYGTVTFGSSLKKIEKRIGEKVKRETGDKGCDFVTFKKFPGIKFMVEDGIVTRADVISPEIKNKLQIQNGTPLDEVKSRYPTVEVTPHKYDPTGHYLIFKSKDGKRAILFEEGDGKITDTRAGVEPSVEYVEGCL
;
A
#
# COMPACT_ATOMS: atom_id res chain seq x y z
N MET A 1 43.67 21.03 63.00
CA MET A 1 42.36 20.59 62.54
C MET A 1 42.22 20.90 61.07
N LYS A 2 42.31 19.90 60.19
CA LYS A 2 42.22 20.04 58.74
C LYS A 2 40.86 19.46 58.29
N ASN A 3 39.96 20.31 57.82
CA ASN A 3 38.69 19.90 57.23
C ASN A 3 38.90 19.50 55.78
N ILE A 4 38.59 18.21 55.47
CA ILE A 4 38.60 17.68 54.12
C ILE A 4 37.15 17.74 53.62
N ILE A 5 36.88 18.61 52.64
CA ILE A 5 35.58 18.71 51.94
C ILE A 5 35.63 17.71 50.79
N SER A 6 34.84 16.66 50.91
CA SER A 6 34.65 15.66 49.82
C SER A 6 33.58 16.16 48.85
N ALA A 7 33.96 16.47 47.63
CA ALA A 7 33.02 16.84 46.58
C ALA A 7 32.55 15.59 45.81
N SER A 8 31.29 15.22 45.98
CA SER A 8 30.67 14.13 45.22
C SER A 8 30.21 14.65 43.86
N ILE A 9 30.83 14.17 42.81
CA ILE A 9 30.44 14.45 41.42
C ILE A 9 29.29 13.49 41.08
N PHE A 10 28.08 14.05 40.95
CA PHE A 10 26.91 13.32 40.42
C PHE A 10 26.98 13.34 38.90
N CYS A 11 27.36 12.24 38.30
CA CYS A 11 27.37 12.05 36.85
C CYS A 11 25.97 11.64 36.40
N SER A 12 25.14 12.59 35.94
CA SER A 12 23.81 12.33 35.39
C SER A 12 23.93 11.78 33.97
N TYR A 13 23.69 10.49 33.80
CA TYR A 13 23.57 9.87 32.46
C TYR A 13 22.20 10.22 31.86
N LEU A 14 22.19 11.09 30.85
CA LEU A 14 21.03 11.32 29.99
C LEU A 14 20.88 10.11 29.05
N LEU A 15 19.92 9.25 29.33
CA LEU A 15 19.50 8.19 28.42
C LEU A 15 18.70 8.85 27.27
N ALA A 16 19.34 9.06 26.15
CA ALA A 16 18.68 9.46 24.92
C ALA A 16 17.87 8.26 24.38
N SER A 17 16.55 8.32 24.53
CA SER A 17 15.62 7.36 23.94
C SER A 17 15.64 7.56 22.41
N VAL A 18 16.32 6.68 21.70
CA VAL A 18 16.22 6.60 20.22
C VAL A 18 14.85 6.00 19.88
N SER A 19 13.91 6.87 19.52
CA SER A 19 12.63 6.45 18.96
C SER A 19 12.90 5.94 17.53
N LEU A 20 12.91 4.62 17.34
CA LEU A 20 12.87 4.02 16.01
C LEU A 20 11.48 4.33 15.42
N ALA A 21 11.39 5.34 14.58
CA ALA A 21 10.22 5.53 13.74
C ALA A 21 10.12 4.30 12.83
N ALA A 22 9.08 3.48 13.03
CA ALA A 22 8.79 2.39 12.12
C ALA A 22 8.46 3.01 10.75
N ASP A 23 9.24 2.70 9.72
CA ASP A 23 8.98 3.15 8.37
C ASP A 23 7.55 2.77 7.97
N SER A 24 6.79 3.76 7.47
CA SER A 24 5.45 3.51 6.94
C SER A 24 5.52 2.51 5.80
N PRO A 25 4.60 1.52 5.77
CA PRO A 25 4.62 0.52 4.72
C PRO A 25 4.46 1.14 3.34
N VAL A 26 5.13 0.56 2.34
CA VAL A 26 5.12 0.99 0.94
C VAL A 26 4.34 -0.03 0.12
N LEU A 27 3.43 0.43 -0.73
CA LEU A 27 2.70 -0.43 -1.66
C LEU A 27 3.62 -0.88 -2.79
N THR A 28 3.66 -2.17 -3.02
CA THR A 28 4.39 -2.82 -4.11
C THR A 28 3.45 -3.70 -4.92
N ASP A 29 3.89 -4.23 -6.06
CA ASP A 29 3.15 -5.26 -6.80
C ASP A 29 2.97 -6.57 -6.01
N LYS A 30 3.71 -6.76 -4.90
CA LYS A 30 3.70 -7.99 -4.10
C LYS A 30 2.92 -7.87 -2.80
N SER A 31 2.90 -6.68 -2.21
CA SER A 31 2.41 -6.51 -0.84
C SER A 31 2.21 -5.05 -0.44
N TYR A 32 1.45 -4.86 0.64
CA TYR A 32 1.47 -3.67 1.46
C TYR A 32 1.76 -4.05 2.92
N GLY A 33 2.89 -3.61 3.43
CA GLY A 33 3.37 -4.05 4.74
C GLY A 33 3.48 -5.57 4.82
N THR A 34 2.81 -6.18 5.80
CA THR A 34 2.79 -7.63 6.00
C THR A 34 1.70 -8.35 5.19
N VAL A 35 0.85 -7.62 4.47
CA VAL A 35 -0.21 -8.19 3.61
C VAL A 35 0.39 -8.52 2.25
N THR A 36 0.60 -9.81 1.98
CA THR A 36 1.16 -10.32 0.71
C THR A 36 0.03 -10.77 -0.21
N PHE A 37 0.00 -10.28 -1.45
CA PHE A 37 -0.99 -10.68 -2.45
C PHE A 37 -0.79 -12.14 -2.88
N GLY A 38 -1.88 -12.86 -3.11
CA GLY A 38 -1.91 -14.30 -3.35
C GLY A 38 -1.85 -15.14 -2.07
N SER A 39 -1.85 -14.54 -0.88
CA SER A 39 -1.90 -15.27 0.39
C SER A 39 -3.32 -15.38 0.93
N SER A 40 -3.61 -16.48 1.66
CA SER A 40 -4.91 -16.61 2.30
C SER A 40 -5.12 -15.55 3.39
N LEU A 41 -6.33 -15.02 3.45
CA LEU A 41 -6.74 -14.03 4.44
C LEU A 41 -6.49 -14.53 5.87
N LYS A 42 -6.84 -15.80 6.16
CA LYS A 42 -6.61 -16.43 7.48
C LYS A 42 -5.14 -16.39 7.91
N LYS A 43 -4.20 -16.61 6.96
CA LYS A 43 -2.75 -16.55 7.24
C LYS A 43 -2.32 -15.11 7.55
N ILE A 44 -2.88 -14.14 6.84
CA ILE A 44 -2.59 -12.72 7.04
C ILE A 44 -3.15 -12.25 8.38
N GLU A 45 -4.42 -12.56 8.69
CA GLU A 45 -5.05 -12.28 9.98
C GLU A 45 -4.22 -12.82 11.16
N LYS A 46 -3.77 -14.08 11.07
CA LYS A 46 -2.90 -14.69 12.09
C LYS A 46 -1.58 -13.94 12.25
N ARG A 47 -0.97 -13.51 11.14
CA ARG A 47 0.31 -12.77 11.15
C ARG A 47 0.17 -11.38 11.75
N ILE A 48 -0.94 -10.69 11.46
CA ILE A 48 -1.22 -9.34 11.95
C ILE A 48 -1.73 -9.38 13.39
N GLY A 49 -2.36 -10.48 13.81
CA GLY A 49 -3.05 -10.61 15.10
C GLY A 49 -4.42 -9.93 15.10
N GLU A 50 -5.02 -9.74 13.91
CA GLU A 50 -6.30 -9.05 13.76
C GLU A 50 -7.24 -9.88 12.89
N LYS A 51 -8.48 -10.05 13.36
CA LYS A 51 -9.61 -10.59 12.58
C LYS A 51 -10.33 -9.45 11.91
N VAL A 52 -10.60 -9.59 10.60
CA VAL A 52 -11.32 -8.57 9.83
C VAL A 52 -12.73 -9.01 9.53
N LYS A 53 -13.63 -8.01 9.42
CA LYS A 53 -14.98 -8.19 8.93
C LYS A 53 -15.00 -7.91 7.43
N ARG A 54 -15.68 -8.76 6.67
CA ARG A 54 -15.96 -8.54 5.26
C ARG A 54 -17.01 -7.45 5.10
N GLU A 55 -16.90 -6.60 4.11
CA GLU A 55 -17.83 -5.48 3.89
C GLU A 55 -19.24 -5.99 3.58
N THR A 56 -19.38 -6.90 2.63
CA THR A 56 -20.66 -7.47 2.22
C THR A 56 -20.97 -8.81 2.88
N GLY A 57 -19.94 -9.56 3.29
CA GLY A 57 -20.04 -10.91 3.79
C GLY A 57 -20.04 -11.98 2.70
N ASP A 58 -19.89 -11.62 1.43
CA ASP A 58 -19.74 -12.57 0.33
C ASP A 58 -18.44 -13.36 0.49
N LYS A 59 -18.53 -14.68 0.28
CA LYS A 59 -17.37 -15.57 0.39
C LYS A 59 -16.57 -15.65 -0.91
N GLY A 60 -17.21 -15.44 -2.06
CA GLY A 60 -16.56 -15.47 -3.37
C GLY A 60 -15.67 -14.26 -3.59
N CYS A 61 -16.21 -13.06 -3.41
CA CYS A 61 -15.44 -11.81 -3.53
C CYS A 61 -15.95 -10.75 -2.55
N ASP A 62 -15.03 -10.11 -1.82
CA ASP A 62 -15.37 -9.06 -0.88
C ASP A 62 -14.16 -8.17 -0.58
N PHE A 63 -14.40 -7.04 0.08
CA PHE A 63 -13.34 -6.18 0.59
C PHE A 63 -13.19 -6.29 2.11
N VAL A 64 -11.96 -6.11 2.58
CA VAL A 64 -11.61 -6.04 4.00
C VAL A 64 -10.63 -4.90 4.28
N THR A 65 -10.71 -4.36 5.49
CA THR A 65 -9.74 -3.37 6.01
C THR A 65 -9.12 -3.87 7.29
N PHE A 66 -7.82 -3.58 7.50
CA PHE A 66 -7.13 -3.83 8.76
C PHE A 66 -6.94 -2.50 9.50
N LYS A 67 -7.25 -2.45 10.78
CA LYS A 67 -6.98 -1.28 11.64
C LYS A 67 -5.50 -0.89 11.62
N LYS A 68 -4.62 -1.89 11.50
CA LYS A 68 -3.17 -1.70 11.38
C LYS A 68 -2.77 -0.96 10.10
N PHE A 69 -3.59 -1.00 9.05
CA PHE A 69 -3.31 -0.41 7.74
C PHE A 69 -4.47 0.49 7.29
N PRO A 70 -4.68 1.64 7.96
CA PRO A 70 -5.72 2.59 7.56
C PRO A 70 -5.41 3.19 6.18
N GLY A 71 -6.43 3.57 5.46
CA GLY A 71 -6.31 4.23 4.15
C GLY A 71 -6.04 3.30 2.97
N ILE A 72 -6.17 1.98 3.18
CA ILE A 72 -6.10 0.97 2.12
C ILE A 72 -7.11 -0.14 2.41
N LYS A 73 -7.78 -0.65 1.38
CA LYS A 73 -8.64 -1.82 1.48
C LYS A 73 -8.12 -2.95 0.61
N PHE A 74 -8.45 -4.17 0.97
CA PHE A 74 -7.95 -5.36 0.30
C PHE A 74 -9.11 -6.18 -0.27
N MET A 75 -9.04 -6.49 -1.55
CA MET A 75 -9.95 -7.42 -2.21
C MET A 75 -9.58 -8.86 -1.84
N VAL A 76 -10.58 -9.65 -1.53
CA VAL A 76 -10.44 -11.04 -1.12
C VAL A 76 -11.35 -11.91 -1.97
N GLU A 77 -10.76 -12.73 -2.83
CA GLU A 77 -11.46 -13.68 -3.69
C GLU A 77 -11.22 -15.10 -3.17
N ASP A 78 -12.27 -15.85 -2.91
CA ASP A 78 -12.23 -17.22 -2.38
C ASP A 78 -11.29 -17.39 -1.17
N GLY A 79 -11.23 -16.35 -0.33
CA GLY A 79 -10.38 -16.32 0.87
C GLY A 79 -8.91 -15.99 0.63
N ILE A 80 -8.53 -15.62 -0.59
CA ILE A 80 -7.19 -15.15 -0.97
C ILE A 80 -7.20 -13.63 -1.11
N VAL A 81 -6.22 -12.94 -0.56
CA VAL A 81 -6.05 -11.50 -0.77
C VAL A 81 -5.38 -11.28 -2.13
N THR A 82 -6.12 -10.72 -3.08
CA THR A 82 -5.70 -10.59 -4.48
C THR A 82 -5.28 -9.18 -4.85
N ARG A 83 -5.88 -8.15 -4.23
CA ARG A 83 -5.65 -6.76 -4.58
C ARG A 83 -5.68 -5.85 -3.36
N ALA A 84 -5.01 -4.73 -3.45
CA ALA A 84 -5.13 -3.61 -2.54
C ALA A 84 -5.51 -2.35 -3.32
N ASP A 85 -6.52 -1.62 -2.84
CA ASP A 85 -6.98 -0.35 -3.36
C ASP A 85 -6.64 0.76 -2.37
N VAL A 86 -5.96 1.79 -2.85
CA VAL A 86 -5.56 2.95 -2.06
C VAL A 86 -6.74 3.88 -1.88
N ILE A 87 -7.05 4.23 -0.62
CA ILE A 87 -8.12 5.18 -0.28
C ILE A 87 -7.53 6.51 0.19
N SER A 88 -6.39 6.46 0.91
CA SER A 88 -5.73 7.66 1.42
C SER A 88 -4.58 8.09 0.51
N PRO A 89 -4.48 9.38 0.16
CA PRO A 89 -3.38 9.92 -0.64
C PRO A 89 -2.01 9.81 0.04
N GLU A 90 -1.97 9.50 1.34
CA GLU A 90 -0.74 9.35 2.11
C GLU A 90 -0.03 8.01 1.89
N ILE A 91 -0.72 7.03 1.28
CA ILE A 91 -0.15 5.72 1.00
C ILE A 91 0.92 5.84 -0.08
N LYS A 92 2.15 5.55 0.30
CA LYS A 92 3.29 5.55 -0.62
C LYS A 92 3.37 4.24 -1.38
N ASN A 93 3.80 4.31 -2.64
CA ASN A 93 4.11 3.14 -3.45
C ASN A 93 5.56 3.15 -3.94
N LYS A 94 6.06 2.00 -4.37
CA LYS A 94 7.47 1.83 -4.80
C LYS A 94 7.86 2.66 -6.01
N LEU A 95 6.88 3.16 -6.79
CA LEU A 95 7.11 3.97 -7.99
C LEU A 95 7.10 5.47 -7.67
N GLN A 96 6.73 5.86 -6.44
CA GLN A 96 6.62 7.26 -6.01
C GLN A 96 5.68 8.09 -6.91
N ILE A 97 4.60 7.46 -7.37
CA ILE A 97 3.51 8.09 -8.13
C ILE A 97 2.33 8.25 -7.17
N GLN A 98 1.77 9.44 -7.05
CA GLN A 98 0.68 9.76 -6.12
C GLN A 98 -0.50 10.36 -6.88
N ASN A 99 -1.68 10.37 -6.25
CA ASN A 99 -2.82 11.11 -6.77
C ASN A 99 -2.43 12.57 -7.01
N GLY A 100 -2.82 13.10 -8.17
CA GLY A 100 -2.43 14.42 -8.63
C GLY A 100 -1.12 14.48 -9.43
N THR A 101 -0.31 13.40 -9.48
CA THR A 101 0.88 13.37 -10.34
C THR A 101 0.48 13.53 -11.80
N PRO A 102 1.08 14.47 -12.57
CA PRO A 102 0.76 14.68 -13.98
C PRO A 102 1.11 13.44 -14.83
N LEU A 103 0.24 13.12 -15.78
CA LEU A 103 0.45 12.00 -16.73
C LEU A 103 1.79 12.09 -17.47
N ASP A 104 2.14 13.30 -17.94
CA ASP A 104 3.39 13.53 -18.66
C ASP A 104 4.63 13.31 -17.78
N GLU A 105 4.56 13.63 -16.52
CA GLU A 105 5.62 13.31 -15.55
C GLU A 105 5.79 11.79 -15.41
N VAL A 106 4.67 11.05 -15.29
CA VAL A 106 4.73 9.58 -15.20
C VAL A 106 5.34 8.99 -16.48
N LYS A 107 4.89 9.43 -17.66
CA LYS A 107 5.44 8.96 -18.95
C LYS A 107 6.91 9.30 -19.13
N SER A 108 7.34 10.48 -18.67
CA SER A 108 8.74 10.89 -18.71
C SER A 108 9.63 10.02 -17.81
N ARG A 109 9.18 9.71 -16.59
CA ARG A 109 9.91 8.86 -15.65
C ARG A 109 9.90 7.39 -16.03
N TYR A 110 8.84 6.95 -16.72
CA TYR A 110 8.58 5.55 -17.07
C TYR A 110 8.12 5.42 -18.52
N PRO A 111 9.03 5.63 -19.51
CA PRO A 111 8.66 5.69 -20.94
C PRO A 111 8.13 4.37 -21.52
N THR A 112 8.31 3.25 -20.79
CA THR A 112 7.85 1.92 -21.22
C THR A 112 6.59 1.46 -20.46
N VAL A 113 5.93 2.36 -19.71
CA VAL A 113 4.69 2.01 -19.01
C VAL A 113 3.60 1.63 -20.04
N GLU A 114 2.87 0.56 -19.76
CA GLU A 114 1.70 0.19 -20.55
C GLU A 114 0.56 1.18 -20.25
N VAL A 115 0.03 1.80 -21.30
CA VAL A 115 -1.08 2.75 -21.20
C VAL A 115 -2.25 2.22 -22.01
N THR A 116 -3.42 2.07 -21.37
CA THR A 116 -4.65 1.59 -22.03
C THR A 116 -5.80 2.58 -21.78
N PRO A 117 -6.81 2.66 -22.67
CA PRO A 117 -7.97 3.53 -22.47
C PRO A 117 -8.73 3.18 -21.19
N HIS A 118 -9.21 4.20 -20.47
CA HIS A 118 -10.09 4.00 -19.34
C HIS A 118 -11.48 3.51 -19.77
N LYS A 119 -12.08 2.58 -19.03
CA LYS A 119 -13.35 1.94 -19.43
C LYS A 119 -14.53 2.91 -19.48
N TYR A 120 -14.57 3.87 -18.58
CA TYR A 120 -15.72 4.78 -18.38
C TYR A 120 -15.41 6.23 -18.69
N ASP A 121 -14.14 6.64 -18.71
CA ASP A 121 -13.71 7.98 -19.05
C ASP A 121 -13.08 7.98 -20.44
N PRO A 122 -13.73 8.60 -21.46
CA PRO A 122 -13.20 8.60 -22.84
C PRO A 122 -11.85 9.29 -22.98
N THR A 123 -11.46 10.12 -22.04
CA THR A 123 -10.18 10.86 -22.03
C THR A 123 -9.18 10.30 -21.04
N GLY A 124 -9.62 9.42 -20.13
CA GLY A 124 -8.81 8.81 -19.10
C GLY A 124 -8.04 7.59 -19.57
N HIS A 125 -7.09 7.16 -18.75
CA HIS A 125 -6.22 6.01 -19.03
C HIS A 125 -5.97 5.17 -17.79
N TYR A 126 -5.61 3.89 -18.02
CA TYR A 126 -4.91 3.06 -17.05
C TYR A 126 -3.43 3.02 -17.36
N LEU A 127 -2.58 3.19 -16.35
CA LEU A 127 -1.13 3.03 -16.44
C LEU A 127 -0.75 1.78 -15.67
N ILE A 128 -0.26 0.74 -16.37
CA ILE A 128 -0.07 -0.60 -15.82
C ILE A 128 1.42 -0.93 -15.74
N PHE A 129 1.91 -1.14 -14.53
CA PHE A 129 3.29 -1.51 -14.23
C PHE A 129 3.38 -2.98 -13.86
N LYS A 130 3.48 -3.85 -14.86
CA LYS A 130 3.54 -5.31 -14.67
C LYS A 130 4.86 -5.77 -14.05
N SER A 131 4.79 -6.80 -13.21
CA SER A 131 5.98 -7.51 -12.74
C SER A 131 6.64 -8.27 -13.89
N LYS A 132 7.92 -8.62 -13.75
CA LYS A 132 8.69 -9.32 -14.80
C LYS A 132 8.07 -10.66 -15.23
N ASP A 133 7.36 -11.34 -14.32
CA ASP A 133 6.68 -12.60 -14.57
C ASP A 133 5.24 -12.42 -15.08
N GLY A 134 4.76 -11.18 -15.23
CA GLY A 134 3.41 -10.84 -15.69
C GLY A 134 2.29 -11.22 -14.72
N LYS A 135 2.60 -11.70 -13.51
CA LYS A 135 1.60 -12.23 -12.57
C LYS A 135 1.06 -11.20 -11.59
N ARG A 136 1.62 -10.00 -11.56
CA ARG A 136 1.25 -8.91 -10.64
C ARG A 136 1.45 -7.57 -11.32
N ALA A 137 0.74 -6.56 -10.84
CA ALA A 137 0.94 -5.20 -11.30
C ALA A 137 0.71 -4.18 -10.17
N ILE A 138 1.18 -2.95 -10.43
CA ILE A 138 0.63 -1.72 -9.86
C ILE A 138 -0.06 -1.01 -11.00
N LEU A 139 -1.31 -0.63 -10.79
CA LEU A 139 -2.15 0.06 -11.76
C LEU A 139 -2.53 1.43 -11.20
N PHE A 140 -2.42 2.44 -12.05
CA PHE A 140 -2.91 3.78 -11.76
C PHE A 140 -4.04 4.10 -12.75
N GLU A 141 -5.08 4.76 -12.23
CA GLU A 141 -6.09 5.41 -13.06
C GLU A 141 -5.68 6.86 -13.27
N GLU A 142 -5.92 7.34 -14.47
CA GLU A 142 -5.66 8.72 -14.86
C GLU A 142 -6.94 9.33 -15.42
N GLY A 143 -7.25 10.55 -15.01
CA GLY A 143 -8.30 11.40 -15.54
C GLY A 143 -7.86 12.86 -15.50
N ASP A 144 -8.30 13.63 -16.50
CA ASP A 144 -7.96 15.05 -16.64
C ASP A 144 -6.45 15.34 -16.57
N GLY A 145 -5.61 14.44 -17.14
CA GLY A 145 -4.17 14.58 -17.19
C GLY A 145 -3.42 14.31 -15.88
N LYS A 146 -4.07 13.72 -14.87
CA LYS A 146 -3.48 13.43 -13.56
C LYS A 146 -3.88 12.06 -13.04
N ILE A 147 -3.02 11.47 -12.23
CA ILE A 147 -3.34 10.23 -11.51
C ILE A 147 -4.45 10.50 -10.49
N THR A 148 -5.49 9.67 -10.53
CA THR A 148 -6.66 9.75 -9.65
C THR A 148 -6.74 8.63 -8.64
N ASP A 149 -6.37 7.40 -9.05
CA ASP A 149 -6.45 6.20 -8.22
C ASP A 149 -5.23 5.30 -8.37
N THR A 150 -5.01 4.46 -7.34
CA THR A 150 -3.90 3.50 -7.31
C THR A 150 -4.38 2.17 -6.74
N ARG A 151 -4.06 1.07 -7.43
CA ARG A 151 -4.24 -0.28 -6.92
C ARG A 151 -3.07 -1.19 -7.27
N ALA A 152 -2.88 -2.25 -6.51
CA ALA A 152 -1.83 -3.23 -6.76
C ALA A 152 -2.29 -4.63 -6.37
N GLY A 153 -1.82 -5.65 -7.07
CA GLY A 153 -2.25 -7.01 -6.78
C GLY A 153 -1.79 -8.04 -7.80
N VAL A 154 -2.47 -9.19 -7.74
CA VAL A 154 -2.25 -10.29 -8.70
C VAL A 154 -3.13 -10.11 -9.92
N GLU A 155 -2.65 -10.60 -11.07
CA GLU A 155 -3.43 -10.71 -12.30
C GLU A 155 -4.40 -11.92 -12.21
N PRO A 156 -5.62 -11.81 -12.78
CA PRO A 156 -6.19 -10.62 -13.45
C PRO A 156 -6.88 -9.64 -12.48
N SER A 157 -6.94 -9.93 -11.19
CA SER A 157 -7.74 -9.19 -10.20
C SER A 157 -7.38 -7.70 -10.10
N VAL A 158 -6.11 -7.35 -10.32
CA VAL A 158 -5.64 -5.95 -10.28
C VAL A 158 -6.24 -5.11 -11.41
N GLU A 159 -6.61 -5.74 -12.52
CA GLU A 159 -7.19 -5.07 -13.70
C GLU A 159 -8.74 -5.00 -13.65
N TYR A 160 -9.41 -5.66 -12.71
CA TYR A 160 -10.86 -5.56 -12.61
C TYR A 160 -11.28 -4.13 -12.29
N VAL A 161 -12.14 -3.57 -13.13
CA VAL A 161 -12.56 -2.16 -13.03
C VAL A 161 -13.49 -1.96 -11.84
N GLU A 162 -14.50 -2.82 -11.69
CA GLU A 162 -15.50 -2.71 -10.63
C GLU A 162 -15.11 -3.40 -9.31
N GLY A 163 -14.05 -4.19 -9.31
CA GLY A 163 -13.66 -5.00 -8.15
C GLY A 163 -14.57 -6.21 -7.94
N CYS A 164 -15.11 -6.38 -6.74
CA CYS A 164 -16.15 -7.39 -6.45
C CYS A 164 -17.51 -6.87 -6.91
N LEU A 165 -18.14 -7.56 -7.85
CA LEU A 165 -19.52 -7.35 -8.30
C LEU A 165 -20.46 -8.36 -7.64
#